data_5107ea270989ee0fa80a977573ad6f88
#
_entry.id   5107ea270989ee0fa80a977573ad6f88
#
_cell.length_a   1.000
_cell.length_b   1.000
_cell.length_c   1.000
_cell.angle_alpha   90.00
_cell.angle_beta   90.00
_cell.angle_gamma   90.00
#
_symmetry.space_group_name_H-M   'P 1'
#
loop_
_entity.id
_entity.type
_entity.pdbx_description
1 polymer ?
#
loop_
_entity_poly.entity_id
_entity_poly.type
_entity_poly.pdbx_seq_one_letter_code
_entity_poly.pdbx_strand_id
1 'polypeptide(L)'
;MPVLLEQIHKPNEADWIDLEKIHNDTAPDGLKFNPQQLRHFLDQDGWVLAGRFNDRIIGVILAQKTAQGIKLSQASVRTITQRRGVMHQLLHFIRQWAKENQLALIIDHCPAHLQNALLKRGFHQQGEQLFHP
;
A
#
# COMPACT_ATOMS: atom_id res chain seq x y z
N MET A 1 -0.01 -8.44 -17.05
CA MET A 1 1.07 -8.80 -16.11
C MET A 1 0.43 -9.41 -14.88
N PRO A 2 0.60 -10.72 -14.68
CA PRO A 2 0.02 -11.36 -13.50
C PRO A 2 0.78 -10.98 -12.24
N VAL A 3 0.06 -10.45 -11.27
CA VAL A 3 0.61 -10.02 -9.98
C VAL A 3 -0.10 -10.80 -8.89
N LEU A 4 0.67 -11.42 -8.01
CA LEU A 4 0.15 -12.09 -6.82
C LEU A 4 0.09 -11.08 -5.68
N LEU A 5 -1.06 -11.00 -5.02
CA LEU A 5 -1.29 -10.04 -3.93
C LEU A 5 -1.15 -10.77 -2.60
N GLU A 6 -0.38 -10.18 -1.68
CA GLU A 6 -0.05 -10.81 -0.41
C GLU A 6 -0.02 -9.77 0.71
N GLN A 7 -0.54 -10.13 1.87
CA GLN A 7 -0.39 -9.35 3.09
C GLN A 7 0.81 -9.88 3.87
N ILE A 8 1.83 -9.04 4.07
CA ILE A 8 3.08 -9.45 4.67
C ILE A 8 3.23 -8.78 6.03
N HIS A 9 3.29 -9.59 7.08
CA HIS A 9 3.54 -9.12 8.45
C HIS A 9 4.99 -9.31 8.86
N LYS A 10 5.67 -10.31 8.30
CA LYS A 10 7.06 -10.64 8.63
C LYS A 10 7.83 -10.89 7.33
N PRO A 11 8.39 -9.84 6.71
CA PRO A 11 9.17 -10.01 5.49
C PRO A 11 10.40 -10.89 5.72
N ASN A 12 10.73 -11.72 4.74
CA ASN A 12 11.98 -12.50 4.74
C ASN A 12 13.14 -11.65 4.18
N GLU A 13 14.34 -12.23 4.12
CA GLU A 13 15.51 -11.48 3.66
C GLU A 13 15.35 -10.95 2.23
N ALA A 14 14.82 -11.76 1.32
CA ALA A 14 14.59 -11.35 -0.06
C ALA A 14 13.56 -10.23 -0.13
N ASP A 15 12.52 -10.29 0.69
CA ASP A 15 11.52 -9.24 0.78
C ASP A 15 12.12 -7.92 1.24
N TRP A 16 13.00 -7.96 2.24
CA TRP A 16 13.68 -6.75 2.73
C TRP A 16 14.54 -6.10 1.65
N ILE A 17 15.21 -6.90 0.83
CA ILE A 17 15.98 -6.38 -0.30
C ILE A 17 15.06 -5.65 -1.28
N ASP A 18 13.91 -6.25 -1.60
CA ASP A 18 12.96 -5.63 -2.53
C ASP A 18 12.33 -4.36 -1.95
N LEU A 19 11.99 -4.37 -0.66
CA LEU A 19 11.45 -3.19 0.02
C LEU A 19 12.44 -2.03 0.04
N GLU A 20 13.72 -2.31 0.25
CA GLU A 20 14.77 -1.28 0.19
C GLU A 20 14.87 -0.70 -1.23
N LYS A 21 14.79 -1.55 -2.26
CA LYS A 21 14.82 -1.09 -3.64
C LYS A 21 13.63 -0.17 -3.95
N ILE A 22 12.45 -0.51 -3.46
CA ILE A 22 11.26 0.32 -3.65
C ILE A 22 11.42 1.65 -2.93
N HIS A 23 11.95 1.64 -1.70
CA HIS A 23 12.24 2.87 -0.97
C HIS A 23 13.20 3.78 -1.75
N ASN A 24 14.32 3.23 -2.23
CA ASN A 24 15.31 4.01 -2.98
C ASN A 24 14.74 4.53 -4.30
N ASP A 25 13.84 3.77 -4.92
CA ASP A 25 13.25 4.08 -6.22
C ASP A 25 12.15 5.14 -6.13
N THR A 26 11.41 5.20 -5.01
CA THR A 26 10.16 5.96 -4.90
C THR A 26 10.16 7.04 -3.81
N ALA A 27 11.10 7.05 -2.87
CA ALA A 27 11.14 8.08 -1.84
C ALA A 27 11.50 9.43 -2.47
N PRO A 28 10.99 10.57 -1.93
CA PRO A 28 10.13 10.67 -0.75
C PRO A 28 8.64 10.50 -1.00
N ASP A 29 8.21 10.36 -2.25
CA ASP A 29 6.79 10.41 -2.60
C ASP A 29 6.08 9.06 -2.43
N GLY A 30 6.81 7.95 -2.49
CA GLY A 30 6.26 6.61 -2.37
C GLY A 30 6.53 5.99 -1.00
N LEU A 31 7.36 4.94 -0.97
CA LEU A 31 7.75 4.26 0.26
C LEU A 31 8.81 5.09 1.00
N LYS A 32 8.36 5.90 1.96
CA LYS A 32 9.23 6.84 2.67
C LYS A 32 10.09 6.18 3.73
N PHE A 33 9.61 5.08 4.32
CA PHE A 33 10.30 4.40 5.39
C PHE A 33 11.51 3.64 4.85
N ASN A 34 12.68 3.87 5.46
CA ASN A 34 13.83 3.01 5.24
C ASN A 34 13.59 1.67 5.96
N PRO A 35 14.43 0.65 5.77
CA PRO A 35 14.20 -0.66 6.41
C PRO A 35 14.05 -0.60 7.92
N GLN A 36 14.80 0.25 8.61
CA GLN A 36 14.70 0.38 10.06
C GLN A 36 13.36 0.95 10.50
N GLN A 37 12.91 2.01 9.83
CA GLN A 37 11.61 2.62 10.11
C GLN A 37 10.46 1.66 9.78
N LEU A 38 10.60 0.90 8.71
CA LEU A 38 9.59 -0.08 8.32
C LEU A 38 9.49 -1.22 9.32
N ARG A 39 10.62 -1.69 9.87
CA ARG A 39 10.62 -2.70 10.94
C ARG A 39 9.85 -2.20 12.15
N HIS A 40 10.07 -0.95 12.54
CA HIS A 40 9.34 -0.34 13.66
C HIS A 40 7.85 -0.28 13.38
N PHE A 41 7.45 0.11 12.17
CA PHE A 41 6.05 0.14 11.75
C PHE A 41 5.41 -1.26 11.85
N LEU A 42 6.11 -2.30 11.39
CA LEU A 42 5.60 -3.68 11.46
C LEU A 42 5.48 -4.18 12.90
N ASP A 43 6.35 -3.72 13.81
CA ASP A 43 6.29 -4.08 15.22
C ASP A 43 5.09 -3.44 15.93
N GLN A 44 4.45 -2.44 15.33
CA GLN A 44 3.30 -1.72 15.88
C GLN A 44 1.99 -2.11 15.19
N ASP A 45 1.84 -3.38 14.85
CA ASP A 45 0.65 -3.95 14.22
C ASP A 45 0.37 -3.43 12.80
N GLY A 46 1.38 -2.83 12.17
CA GLY A 46 1.30 -2.51 10.75
C GLY A 46 1.64 -3.73 9.88
N TRP A 47 1.27 -3.67 8.62
CA TRP A 47 1.68 -4.70 7.66
C TRP A 47 1.84 -4.09 6.26
N VAL A 48 2.43 -4.87 5.37
CA VAL A 48 2.62 -4.48 3.98
C VAL A 48 1.65 -5.25 3.11
N LEU A 49 0.89 -4.53 2.29
CA LEU A 49 0.16 -5.15 1.19
C LEU A 49 1.08 -5.10 -0.03
N ALA A 50 1.51 -6.27 -0.48
CA ALA A 50 2.52 -6.37 -1.53
C ALA A 50 1.96 -6.98 -2.80
N GLY A 51 2.41 -6.47 -3.93
CA GLY A 51 2.23 -7.10 -5.23
C GLY A 51 3.51 -7.78 -5.65
N ARG A 52 3.43 -9.08 -5.96
CA ARG A 52 4.57 -9.89 -6.39
C ARG A 52 4.47 -10.26 -7.86
N PHE A 53 5.58 -10.15 -8.54
CA PHE A 53 5.75 -10.66 -9.89
C PHE A 53 7.05 -11.46 -9.95
N ASN A 54 6.97 -12.72 -10.38
CA ASN A 54 8.12 -13.66 -10.35
C ASN A 54 8.79 -13.69 -8.97
N ASP A 55 7.98 -13.83 -7.92
CA ASP A 55 8.41 -13.88 -6.52
C ASP A 55 9.10 -12.60 -6.01
N ARG A 56 9.12 -11.52 -6.78
CA ARG A 56 9.70 -10.25 -6.38
C ARG A 56 8.60 -9.24 -6.05
N ILE A 57 8.79 -8.46 -4.97
CA ILE A 57 7.86 -7.38 -4.64
C ILE A 57 8.11 -6.21 -5.57
N ILE A 58 7.07 -5.80 -6.30
CA ILE A 58 7.16 -4.67 -7.25
C ILE A 58 6.25 -3.50 -6.87
N GLY A 59 5.37 -3.69 -5.91
CA GLY A 59 4.50 -2.63 -5.43
C GLY A 59 4.06 -2.90 -4.01
N VAL A 60 3.81 -1.82 -3.23
CA VAL A 60 3.42 -1.93 -1.82
C VAL A 60 2.43 -0.85 -1.44
N ILE A 61 1.60 -1.17 -0.45
CA ILE A 61 0.83 -0.19 0.32
C ILE A 61 1.03 -0.56 1.78
N LEU A 62 1.37 0.41 2.63
CA LEU A 62 1.44 0.17 4.06
C LEU A 62 0.04 0.26 4.66
N ALA A 63 -0.29 -0.67 5.54
CA ALA A 63 -1.59 -0.73 6.18
C ALA A 63 -1.42 -0.87 7.69
N GLN A 64 -2.31 -0.20 8.44
CA GLN A 64 -2.32 -0.28 9.89
C GLN A 64 -3.75 -0.20 10.40
N LYS A 65 -4.10 -1.07 11.34
CA LYS A 65 -5.43 -1.05 11.95
C LYS A 65 -5.53 0.08 12.96
N THR A 66 -6.60 0.87 12.85
CA THR A 66 -6.91 1.95 13.79
C THR A 66 -8.31 1.75 14.34
N ALA A 67 -8.71 2.57 15.32
CA ALA A 67 -10.06 2.53 15.87
C ALA A 67 -11.14 2.86 14.82
N GLN A 68 -10.78 3.60 13.77
CA GLN A 68 -11.71 4.04 12.72
C GLN A 68 -11.73 3.12 11.52
N GLY A 69 -10.77 2.22 11.38
CA GLY A 69 -10.65 1.32 10.24
C GLY A 69 -9.20 1.05 9.89
N ILE A 70 -8.95 0.71 8.64
CA ILE A 70 -7.60 0.42 8.17
C ILE A 70 -7.02 1.66 7.50
N LYS A 71 -5.93 2.18 8.05
CA LYS A 71 -5.21 3.32 7.50
C LYS A 71 -4.20 2.83 6.46
N LEU A 72 -4.33 3.33 5.24
CA LEU A 72 -3.42 3.04 4.14
C LEU A 72 -2.46 4.21 3.96
N SER A 73 -1.20 3.92 3.68
CA SER A 73 -0.20 4.96 3.47
C SER A 73 0.94 4.46 2.58
N GLN A 74 1.73 5.38 2.06
CA GLN A 74 2.98 5.14 1.34
C GLN A 74 2.82 4.14 0.20
N ALA A 75 1.74 4.27 -0.57
CA ALA A 75 1.51 3.44 -1.76
C ALA A 75 2.60 3.73 -2.80
N SER A 76 3.25 2.69 -3.30
CA SER A 76 4.32 2.85 -4.27
C SER A 76 4.49 1.62 -5.15
N VAL A 77 4.91 1.88 -6.40
CA VAL A 77 5.21 0.84 -7.38
C VAL A 77 6.58 1.16 -7.97
N ARG A 78 7.40 0.13 -8.18
CA ARG A 78 8.71 0.33 -8.79
C ARG A 78 8.59 1.04 -10.13
N THR A 79 9.51 1.96 -10.41
CA THR A 79 9.49 2.81 -11.61
C THR A 79 9.38 1.96 -12.89
N ILE A 80 10.13 0.86 -12.96
CA ILE A 80 10.13 -0.01 -14.14
C ILE A 80 8.82 -0.75 -14.37
N THR A 81 7.93 -0.79 -13.36
CA THR A 81 6.64 -1.50 -13.44
C THR A 81 5.45 -0.55 -13.37
N GLN A 82 5.67 0.75 -13.31
CA GLN A 82 4.60 1.73 -13.33
C GLN A 82 3.82 1.63 -14.64
N ARG A 83 2.53 1.95 -14.58
CA ARG A 83 1.59 1.86 -15.72
C ARG A 83 1.26 0.44 -16.16
N ARG A 84 1.62 -0.58 -15.38
CA ARG A 84 1.24 -1.97 -15.66
C ARG A 84 0.09 -2.47 -14.80
N GLY A 85 -0.64 -1.55 -14.19
CA GLY A 85 -1.84 -1.90 -13.43
C GLY A 85 -1.59 -2.47 -12.05
N VAL A 86 -0.35 -2.45 -11.53
CA VAL A 86 -0.03 -3.01 -10.21
C VAL A 86 -0.79 -2.30 -9.11
N MET A 87 -0.79 -0.96 -9.13
CA MET A 87 -1.51 -0.18 -8.12
C MET A 87 -3.02 -0.43 -8.17
N HIS A 88 -3.59 -0.58 -9.36
CA HIS A 88 -4.99 -0.93 -9.52
C HIS A 88 -5.32 -2.26 -8.87
N GLN A 89 -4.46 -3.26 -9.05
CA GLN A 89 -4.65 -4.58 -8.47
C GLN A 89 -4.55 -4.53 -6.95
N LEU A 90 -3.58 -3.80 -6.40
CA LEU A 90 -3.42 -3.61 -4.96
C LEU A 90 -4.65 -2.94 -4.35
N LEU A 91 -5.13 -1.86 -4.96
CA LEU A 91 -6.31 -1.13 -4.48
C LEU A 91 -7.57 -1.99 -4.56
N HIS A 92 -7.73 -2.74 -5.64
CA HIS A 92 -8.87 -3.66 -5.78
C HIS A 92 -8.85 -4.72 -4.69
N PHE A 93 -7.71 -5.33 -4.45
CA PHE A 93 -7.55 -6.37 -3.42
C PHE A 93 -7.89 -5.83 -2.03
N ILE A 94 -7.32 -4.68 -1.65
CA ILE A 94 -7.54 -4.14 -0.30
C ILE A 94 -8.99 -3.72 -0.09
N ARG A 95 -9.64 -3.17 -1.12
CA ARG A 95 -11.06 -2.82 -1.03
C ARG A 95 -11.93 -4.06 -0.83
N GLN A 96 -11.66 -5.12 -1.58
CA GLN A 96 -12.40 -6.36 -1.47
C GLN A 96 -12.19 -7.00 -0.10
N TRP A 97 -10.95 -7.04 0.36
CA TRP A 97 -10.63 -7.56 1.70
C TRP A 97 -11.33 -6.77 2.80
N ALA A 98 -11.31 -5.45 2.71
CA ALA A 98 -11.98 -4.60 3.70
C ALA A 98 -13.49 -4.82 3.70
N LYS A 99 -14.10 -4.97 2.53
CA LYS A 99 -15.53 -5.23 2.41
C LYS A 99 -15.90 -6.57 3.04
N GLU A 100 -15.11 -7.61 2.79
CA GLU A 100 -15.34 -8.94 3.35
C GLU A 100 -15.21 -8.96 4.86
N ASN A 101 -14.35 -8.09 5.42
CA ASN A 101 -14.11 -7.99 6.85
C ASN A 101 -14.89 -6.84 7.51
N GLN A 102 -15.74 -6.15 6.77
CA GLN A 102 -16.56 -5.03 7.24
C GLN A 102 -15.72 -3.92 7.89
N LEU A 103 -14.62 -3.58 7.24
CA LEU A 103 -13.69 -2.55 7.72
C LEU A 103 -13.70 -1.34 6.78
N ALA A 104 -13.60 -0.14 7.36
CA ALA A 104 -13.43 1.08 6.58
C ALA A 104 -11.97 1.25 6.19
N LEU A 105 -11.72 1.96 5.08
CA LEU A 105 -10.39 2.32 4.62
C LEU A 105 -10.19 3.82 4.76
N ILE A 106 -9.02 4.24 5.24
CA ILE A 106 -8.68 5.65 5.45
C ILE A 106 -7.33 5.92 4.80
N ILE A 107 -7.23 7.00 4.03
CA ILE A 107 -5.98 7.44 3.44
C ILE A 107 -5.73 8.89 3.85
N ASP A 108 -4.64 9.12 4.61
CA ASP A 108 -4.20 10.47 4.96
C ASP A 108 -3.23 10.97 3.89
N HIS A 109 -3.34 12.26 3.54
CA HIS A 109 -2.40 12.94 2.65
C HIS A 109 -2.19 12.19 1.32
N CYS A 110 -3.30 11.82 0.67
CA CYS A 110 -3.24 11.13 -0.60
C CYS A 110 -2.54 11.99 -1.66
N PRO A 111 -1.58 11.42 -2.40
CA PRO A 111 -0.97 12.14 -3.52
C PRO A 111 -2.02 12.59 -4.54
N ALA A 112 -1.88 13.80 -5.07
CA ALA A 112 -2.86 14.39 -5.99
C ALA A 112 -3.14 13.49 -7.19
N HIS A 113 -2.12 12.80 -7.71
CA HIS A 113 -2.26 11.93 -8.88
C HIS A 113 -3.10 10.68 -8.62
N LEU A 114 -3.33 10.31 -7.36
CA LEU A 114 -4.17 9.16 -6.99
C LEU A 114 -5.58 9.56 -6.58
N GLN A 115 -5.83 10.82 -6.25
CA GLN A 115 -7.13 11.25 -5.69
C GLN A 115 -8.30 10.90 -6.61
N ASN A 116 -8.22 11.26 -7.90
CA ASN A 116 -9.31 11.02 -8.83
C ASN A 116 -9.60 9.53 -8.99
N ALA A 117 -8.56 8.70 -9.05
CA ALA A 117 -8.71 7.27 -9.16
C ALA A 117 -9.41 6.67 -7.95
N LEU A 118 -9.09 7.16 -6.76
CA LEU A 118 -9.72 6.68 -5.51
C LEU A 118 -11.15 7.16 -5.39
N LEU A 119 -11.44 8.42 -5.73
CA LEU A 119 -12.81 8.94 -5.71
C LEU A 119 -13.72 8.13 -6.66
N LYS A 120 -13.23 7.74 -7.81
CA LYS A 120 -13.96 6.88 -8.74
C LYS A 120 -14.23 5.49 -8.19
N ARG A 121 -13.46 5.02 -7.21
CA ARG A 121 -13.62 3.71 -6.58
C ARG A 121 -14.47 3.74 -5.32
N GLY A 122 -15.13 4.86 -5.03
CA GLY A 122 -16.05 4.95 -3.91
C GLY A 122 -15.47 5.59 -2.66
N PHE A 123 -14.25 6.10 -2.71
CA PHE A 123 -13.71 6.89 -1.61
C PHE A 123 -14.36 8.27 -1.58
N HIS A 124 -14.53 8.82 -0.38
CA HIS A 124 -15.09 10.14 -0.16
C HIS A 124 -14.05 11.03 0.52
N GLN A 125 -13.96 12.27 0.08
CA GLN A 125 -13.04 13.22 0.70
C GLN A 125 -13.65 13.78 1.99
N GLN A 126 -12.89 13.71 3.08
CA GLN A 126 -13.25 14.28 4.38
C GLN A 126 -12.05 15.05 4.91
N GLY A 127 -12.04 16.38 4.67
CA GLY A 127 -10.88 17.21 4.97
C GLY A 127 -9.68 16.79 4.12
N GLU A 128 -8.58 16.43 4.77
CA GLU A 128 -7.37 15.96 4.09
C GLU A 128 -7.34 14.45 3.92
N GLN A 129 -8.39 13.74 4.36
CA GLN A 129 -8.46 12.30 4.30
C GLN A 129 -9.39 11.83 3.19
N LEU A 130 -9.11 10.65 2.64
CA LEU A 130 -10.05 9.90 1.82
C LEU A 130 -10.56 8.72 2.65
N PHE A 131 -11.87 8.52 2.62
CA PHE A 131 -12.55 7.53 3.43
C PHE A 131 -13.42 6.64 2.57
N HIS A 132 -13.35 5.33 2.80
CA HIS A 132 -14.19 4.33 2.15
C HIS A 132 -14.88 3.51 3.25
N PRO A 133 -16.24 3.60 3.36
CA PRO A 133 -16.97 2.89 4.40
C PRO A 133 -16.99 1.38 4.22
#